data_ea889bbaf2503258206cc5fea10fd007
#
_entry.id   ea889bbaf2503258206cc5fea10fd007
#
_cell.length_a   1.000
_cell.length_b   1.000
_cell.length_c   1.000
_cell.angle_alpha   90.00
_cell.angle_beta   90.00
_cell.angle_gamma   90.00
#
_symmetry.space_group_name_H-M   'P 1'
#
loop_
_entity.id
_entity.type
_entity.pdbx_description
1 polymer ?
#
loop_
_entity_poly.entity_id
_entity_poly.type
_entity_poly.pdbx_seq_one_letter_code
_entity_poly.pdbx_strand_id
1 'polypeptide(L)'
;MPEECVLFAREGNRVAEVTVSVDGVKYSDHVEPRVLLVHYLREVVGKTGTPVGCDTSNCGACTVLLNGESVKSCAVLAVQADGAEITTIEGLATNGALHPLQQAFHEEHALQCGYCTPGMIRAASDLLRENPHPSDEEIREGLEGNLCRCTGYENIVRAVRRAAQAGVSA
;
A
#
# COMPACT_ATOMS: atom_id res chain seq x y z
N MET A 1 20.43 -9.61 -34.04
CA MET A 1 19.26 -9.71 -33.14
C MET A 1 19.16 -11.17 -32.72
N PRO A 2 19.44 -11.55 -31.48
CA PRO A 2 19.36 -12.94 -31.08
C PRO A 2 17.90 -13.34 -30.81
N GLU A 3 17.49 -14.42 -31.43
CA GLU A 3 16.16 -15.07 -31.37
C GLU A 3 15.89 -15.85 -30.08
N GLU A 4 16.55 -15.55 -28.96
CA GLU A 4 16.46 -16.36 -27.74
C GLU A 4 15.49 -15.86 -26.67
N CYS A 5 14.65 -14.87 -26.97
CA CYS A 5 13.66 -14.36 -26.00
C CYS A 5 12.23 -14.93 -26.19
N VAL A 6 12.05 -15.94 -27.04
CA VAL A 6 10.73 -16.51 -27.40
C VAL A 6 10.43 -17.82 -26.66
N LEU A 7 11.25 -18.26 -25.71
CA LEU A 7 11.16 -19.60 -25.09
C LEU A 7 10.10 -19.74 -23.96
N PHE A 8 9.28 -18.71 -23.68
CA PHE A 8 8.20 -18.80 -22.69
C PHE A 8 6.77 -18.69 -23.25
N ALA A 9 6.61 -18.60 -24.55
CA ALA A 9 5.30 -18.75 -25.20
C ALA A 9 4.97 -20.24 -25.43
N ARG A 10 4.90 -21.04 -24.36
CA ARG A 10 4.37 -22.40 -24.43
C ARG A 10 2.88 -22.38 -24.11
N GLU A 11 2.09 -22.72 -25.13
CA GLU A 11 0.74 -23.26 -25.15
C GLU A 11 -0.03 -23.21 -23.83
N GLY A 12 -1.06 -22.35 -23.74
CA GLY A 12 -1.99 -22.30 -22.62
C GLY A 12 -1.69 -21.20 -21.60
N ASN A 13 -1.39 -19.96 -22.03
CA ASN A 13 -1.38 -18.83 -21.13
C ASN A 13 -2.81 -18.66 -20.56
N ARG A 14 -3.10 -19.33 -19.45
CA ARG A 14 -4.36 -19.19 -18.73
C ARG A 14 -4.37 -17.80 -18.13
N VAL A 15 -5.06 -16.89 -18.77
CA VAL A 15 -5.38 -15.60 -18.17
C VAL A 15 -6.67 -15.77 -17.34
N ALA A 16 -6.73 -15.10 -16.22
CA ALA A 16 -7.93 -14.99 -15.40
C ALA A 16 -8.47 -13.57 -15.54
N GLU A 17 -9.77 -13.44 -15.63
CA GLU A 17 -10.44 -12.16 -15.51
C GLU A 17 -10.45 -11.75 -14.04
N VAL A 18 -10.02 -10.51 -13.76
CA VAL A 18 -9.99 -9.91 -12.42
C VAL A 18 -10.73 -8.59 -12.48
N THR A 19 -11.71 -8.44 -11.63
CA THR A 19 -12.48 -7.21 -11.48
C THR A 19 -12.29 -6.67 -10.07
N VAL A 20 -11.73 -5.46 -9.94
CA VAL A 20 -11.47 -4.80 -8.65
C VAL A 20 -11.95 -3.35 -8.68
N SER A 21 -12.23 -2.80 -7.51
CA SER A 21 -12.35 -1.35 -7.32
C SER A 21 -11.05 -0.80 -6.74
N VAL A 22 -10.38 0.10 -7.42
CA VAL A 22 -9.16 0.74 -6.91
C VAL A 22 -9.41 2.24 -6.75
N ASP A 23 -9.32 2.73 -5.52
CA ASP A 23 -9.60 4.12 -5.16
C ASP A 23 -10.95 4.60 -5.69
N GLY A 24 -11.97 3.74 -5.59
CA GLY A 24 -13.34 4.01 -6.04
C GLY A 24 -13.59 3.85 -7.54
N VAL A 25 -12.57 3.51 -8.33
CA VAL A 25 -12.68 3.27 -9.79
C VAL A 25 -12.64 1.78 -10.07
N LYS A 26 -13.61 1.29 -10.86
CA LYS A 26 -13.68 -0.12 -11.25
C LYS A 26 -12.74 -0.41 -12.43
N TYR A 27 -11.97 -1.48 -12.28
CA TYR A 27 -11.09 -2.05 -13.30
C TYR A 27 -11.49 -3.50 -13.56
N SER A 28 -11.44 -3.94 -14.82
CA SER A 28 -11.71 -5.32 -15.24
C SER A 28 -10.69 -5.70 -16.32
N ASP A 29 -9.77 -6.59 -15.95
CA ASP A 29 -8.60 -6.91 -16.76
C ASP A 29 -8.37 -8.43 -16.81
N HIS A 30 -7.66 -8.86 -17.85
CA HIS A 30 -7.19 -10.23 -17.97
C HIS A 30 -5.72 -10.30 -17.56
N VAL A 31 -5.43 -11.04 -16.50
CA VAL A 31 -4.07 -11.16 -15.94
C VAL A 31 -3.61 -12.61 -15.88
N GLU A 32 -2.30 -12.84 -15.94
CA GLU A 32 -1.76 -14.14 -15.61
C GLU A 32 -2.01 -14.47 -14.13
N PRO A 33 -2.44 -15.71 -13.76
CA PRO A 33 -2.79 -16.04 -12.38
C PRO A 33 -1.67 -15.85 -11.35
N ARG A 34 -0.41 -15.79 -11.79
CA ARG A 34 0.76 -15.58 -10.94
C ARG A 34 1.11 -14.10 -10.67
N VAL A 35 0.41 -13.16 -11.29
CA VAL A 35 0.68 -11.73 -11.12
C VAL A 35 0.38 -11.31 -9.70
N LEU A 36 1.37 -10.70 -9.03
CA LEU A 36 1.20 -10.14 -7.70
C LEU A 36 0.34 -8.87 -7.77
N LEU A 37 -0.46 -8.63 -6.75
CA LEU A 37 -1.33 -7.47 -6.68
C LEU A 37 -0.55 -6.16 -6.83
N VAL A 38 0.65 -6.05 -6.25
CA VAL A 38 1.49 -4.85 -6.40
C VAL A 38 1.87 -4.56 -7.84
N HIS A 39 2.19 -5.59 -8.63
CA HIS A 39 2.53 -5.41 -10.06
C HIS A 39 1.28 -5.08 -10.89
N TYR A 40 0.16 -5.72 -10.59
CA TYR A 40 -1.13 -5.36 -11.21
C TYR A 40 -1.47 -3.88 -10.97
N LEU A 41 -1.40 -3.41 -9.72
CA LEU A 41 -1.68 -2.02 -9.38
C LEU A 41 -0.76 -1.04 -10.10
N ARG A 42 0.53 -1.35 -10.21
CA ARG A 42 1.52 -0.46 -10.80
C ARG A 42 1.54 -0.45 -12.33
N GLU A 43 1.43 -1.64 -12.93
CA GLU A 43 1.72 -1.85 -14.36
C GLU A 43 0.45 -1.89 -15.21
N VAL A 44 -0.67 -2.36 -14.64
CA VAL A 44 -1.97 -2.43 -15.36
C VAL A 44 -2.85 -1.26 -14.97
N VAL A 45 -3.09 -1.05 -13.68
CA VAL A 45 -3.95 0.05 -13.18
C VAL A 45 -3.25 1.42 -13.22
N GLY A 46 -1.90 1.44 -13.19
CA GLY A 46 -1.11 2.67 -13.23
C GLY A 46 -0.94 3.37 -11.87
N LYS A 47 -1.27 2.69 -10.75
CA LYS A 47 -1.12 3.21 -9.38
C LYS A 47 0.31 3.05 -8.87
N THR A 48 1.20 3.92 -9.32
CA THR A 48 2.63 3.85 -9.03
C THR A 48 3.01 4.31 -7.62
N GLY A 49 2.11 4.95 -6.89
CA GLY A 49 2.28 5.35 -5.48
C GLY A 49 2.43 4.18 -4.50
N THR A 50 2.26 2.93 -4.96
CA THR A 50 2.51 1.71 -4.19
C THR A 50 3.89 1.15 -4.56
N PRO A 51 4.99 1.46 -3.83
CA PRO A 51 6.35 1.07 -4.21
C PRO A 51 6.67 -0.38 -3.83
N VAL A 52 7.65 -0.98 -4.53
CA VAL A 52 8.16 -2.33 -4.26
C VAL A 52 9.57 -2.24 -3.68
N GLY A 53 9.71 -2.48 -2.36
CA GLY A 53 11.01 -2.39 -1.69
C GLY A 53 11.76 -3.71 -1.53
N CYS A 54 11.06 -4.83 -1.40
CA CYS A 54 11.70 -6.14 -1.15
C CYS A 54 11.11 -7.29 -1.95
N ASP A 55 9.86 -7.21 -2.36
CA ASP A 55 9.09 -8.26 -3.06
C ASP A 55 9.02 -9.61 -2.29
N THR A 56 9.23 -9.56 -0.98
CA THR A 56 9.31 -10.73 -0.08
C THR A 56 8.52 -10.55 1.21
N SER A 57 7.54 -9.66 1.22
CA SER A 57 6.64 -9.34 2.36
C SER A 57 7.31 -8.79 3.61
N ASN A 58 8.60 -8.38 3.55
CA ASN A 58 9.35 -7.94 4.73
C ASN A 58 9.25 -6.43 4.98
N CYS A 59 9.36 -5.59 3.93
CA CYS A 59 9.58 -4.16 4.14
C CYS A 59 8.31 -3.32 4.34
N GLY A 60 7.14 -3.79 3.92
CA GLY A 60 5.86 -3.08 4.05
C GLY A 60 5.67 -1.85 3.16
N ALA A 61 6.63 -1.51 2.27
CA ALA A 61 6.49 -0.35 1.38
C ALA A 61 5.26 -0.45 0.47
N CYS A 62 4.88 -1.68 0.08
CA CYS A 62 3.74 -1.99 -0.79
C CYS A 62 2.41 -2.16 -0.05
N THR A 63 2.29 -1.74 1.21
CA THR A 63 1.05 -1.86 1.98
C THR A 63 -0.06 -1.03 1.32
N VAL A 64 -1.22 -1.66 1.10
CA VAL A 64 -2.48 -1.08 0.64
C VAL A 64 -3.61 -1.54 1.55
N LEU A 65 -4.78 -0.91 1.50
CA LEU A 65 -5.97 -1.50 2.12
C LEU A 65 -6.69 -2.38 1.11
N LEU A 66 -7.00 -3.60 1.53
CA LEU A 66 -7.81 -4.57 0.79
C LEU A 66 -9.07 -4.82 1.63
N ASN A 67 -10.22 -4.39 1.13
CA ASN A 67 -11.49 -4.43 1.87
C ASN A 67 -11.42 -3.76 3.26
N GLY A 68 -10.62 -2.68 3.36
CA GLY A 68 -10.43 -1.91 4.59
C GLY A 68 -9.32 -2.40 5.52
N GLU A 69 -8.67 -3.54 5.26
CA GLU A 69 -7.58 -4.09 6.06
C GLU A 69 -6.23 -3.90 5.38
N SER A 70 -5.18 -3.61 6.17
CA SER A 70 -3.83 -3.42 5.62
C SER A 70 -3.19 -4.75 5.20
N VAL A 71 -2.78 -4.82 3.93
CA VAL A 71 -2.08 -5.99 3.39
C VAL A 71 -0.82 -5.58 2.62
N LYS A 72 0.17 -6.45 2.61
CA LYS A 72 1.35 -6.29 1.75
C LYS A 72 1.02 -6.81 0.36
N SER A 73 0.76 -5.93 -0.60
CA SER A 73 0.29 -6.30 -1.94
C SER A 73 1.28 -7.19 -2.72
N CYS A 74 2.57 -7.26 -2.31
CA CYS A 74 3.53 -8.22 -2.85
C CYS A 74 3.33 -9.65 -2.32
N ALA A 75 2.44 -9.88 -1.35
CA ALA A 75 2.10 -11.21 -0.82
C ALA A 75 0.72 -11.70 -1.29
N VAL A 76 0.03 -10.93 -2.11
CA VAL A 76 -1.31 -11.23 -2.63
C VAL A 76 -1.23 -11.38 -4.15
N LEU A 77 -1.85 -12.42 -4.70
CA LEU A 77 -2.02 -12.53 -6.15
C LEU A 77 -3.19 -11.64 -6.62
N ALA A 78 -3.08 -11.05 -7.80
CA ALA A 78 -4.15 -10.21 -8.35
C ALA A 78 -5.48 -10.96 -8.44
N VAL A 79 -5.45 -12.25 -8.79
CA VAL A 79 -6.63 -13.12 -8.86
C VAL A 79 -7.30 -13.37 -7.50
N GLN A 80 -6.57 -13.22 -6.40
CA GLN A 80 -7.14 -13.35 -5.04
C GLN A 80 -7.89 -12.07 -4.62
N ALA A 81 -7.62 -10.97 -5.29
CA ALA A 81 -8.30 -9.70 -5.05
C ALA A 81 -9.55 -9.50 -5.93
N ASP A 82 -9.97 -10.51 -6.70
CA ASP A 82 -11.18 -10.41 -7.52
C ASP A 82 -12.41 -10.07 -6.67
N GLY A 83 -13.18 -9.08 -7.12
CA GLY A 83 -14.33 -8.53 -6.39
C GLY A 83 -13.98 -7.60 -5.23
N ALA A 84 -12.70 -7.37 -4.92
CA ALA A 84 -12.29 -6.60 -3.76
C ALA A 84 -12.27 -5.08 -4.02
N GLU A 85 -12.37 -4.32 -2.92
CA GLU A 85 -12.08 -2.90 -2.86
C GLU A 85 -10.64 -2.68 -2.38
N ILE A 86 -9.87 -1.93 -3.16
CA ILE A 86 -8.46 -1.64 -2.87
C ILE A 86 -8.32 -0.12 -2.71
N THR A 87 -7.70 0.30 -1.61
CA THR A 87 -7.38 1.70 -1.40
C THR A 87 -5.87 1.88 -1.33
N THR A 88 -5.31 2.62 -2.29
CA THR A 88 -3.89 2.96 -2.35
C THR A 88 -3.63 4.30 -1.66
N ILE A 89 -2.36 4.71 -1.57
CA ILE A 89 -2.02 6.05 -1.05
C ILE A 89 -2.59 7.17 -1.93
N GLU A 90 -2.80 6.91 -3.21
CA GLU A 90 -3.33 7.88 -4.17
C GLU A 90 -4.83 8.17 -3.94
N GLY A 91 -5.57 7.20 -3.37
CA GLY A 91 -6.97 7.37 -2.99
C GLY A 91 -7.20 8.00 -1.61
N LEU A 92 -6.13 8.36 -0.87
CA LEU A 92 -6.28 8.88 0.49
C LEU A 92 -6.60 10.38 0.51
N ALA A 93 -5.97 11.14 -0.38
CA ALA A 93 -6.24 12.58 -0.53
C ALA A 93 -7.59 12.81 -1.23
N THR A 94 -8.40 13.73 -0.73
CA THR A 94 -9.72 14.01 -1.28
C THR A 94 -9.78 15.46 -1.78
N ASN A 95 -10.24 15.70 -3.00
CA ASN A 95 -10.41 17.03 -3.58
C ASN A 95 -9.14 17.91 -3.52
N GLY A 96 -7.95 17.32 -3.63
CA GLY A 96 -6.68 18.03 -3.56
C GLY A 96 -6.20 18.38 -2.16
N ALA A 97 -6.96 18.05 -1.11
CA ALA A 97 -6.56 18.21 0.28
C ALA A 97 -5.89 16.94 0.79
N LEU A 98 -4.77 17.10 1.47
CA LEU A 98 -4.09 15.98 2.14
C LEU A 98 -4.97 15.42 3.25
N HIS A 99 -4.96 14.10 3.37
CA HIS A 99 -5.54 13.44 4.53
C HIS A 99 -4.77 13.85 5.80
N PRO A 100 -5.41 13.97 6.99
CA PRO A 100 -4.73 14.40 8.21
C PRO A 100 -3.49 13.56 8.57
N LEU A 101 -3.45 12.26 8.27
CA LEU A 101 -2.23 11.45 8.40
C LEU A 101 -1.11 11.94 7.46
N GLN A 102 -1.43 12.25 6.20
CA GLN A 102 -0.44 12.79 5.26
C GLN A 102 0.08 14.16 5.74
N GLN A 103 -0.82 15.00 6.24
CA GLN A 103 -0.47 16.30 6.80
C GLN A 103 0.42 16.15 8.05
N ALA A 104 0.08 15.25 8.97
CA ALA A 104 0.88 14.99 10.16
C ALA A 104 2.28 14.46 9.80
N PHE A 105 2.40 13.58 8.80
CA PHE A 105 3.70 13.11 8.30
C PHE A 105 4.54 14.24 7.73
N HIS A 106 3.94 15.19 7.05
CA HIS A 106 4.61 16.39 6.53
C HIS A 106 5.09 17.29 7.67
N GLU A 107 4.21 17.63 8.60
CA GLU A 107 4.48 18.59 9.69
C GLU A 107 5.48 18.06 10.73
N GLU A 108 5.46 16.75 11.02
CA GLU A 108 6.40 16.10 11.95
C GLU A 108 7.70 15.65 11.27
N HIS A 109 7.89 15.96 9.99
CA HIS A 109 9.05 15.50 9.21
C HIS A 109 9.24 13.97 9.27
N ALA A 110 8.13 13.23 9.21
CA ALA A 110 8.10 11.77 9.34
C ALA A 110 8.54 11.03 8.06
N LEU A 111 9.18 11.72 7.15
CA LEU A 111 9.73 11.18 5.91
C LEU A 111 11.07 11.86 5.56
N GLN A 112 11.92 11.13 4.84
CA GLN A 112 13.14 11.68 4.21
C GLN A 112 13.15 11.32 2.72
N CYS A 113 13.56 10.09 2.35
CA CYS A 113 13.51 9.67 0.94
C CYS A 113 12.08 9.46 0.42
N GLY A 114 11.09 9.26 1.29
CA GLY A 114 9.69 9.08 0.93
C GLY A 114 9.30 7.66 0.51
N TYR A 115 10.25 6.74 0.33
CA TYR A 115 9.98 5.42 -0.26
C TYR A 115 9.06 4.53 0.60
N CYS A 116 9.25 4.52 1.92
CA CYS A 116 8.39 3.77 2.85
C CYS A 116 7.08 4.49 3.17
N THR A 117 6.98 5.79 2.88
CA THR A 117 5.90 6.65 3.36
C THR A 117 4.51 6.20 2.94
N PRO A 118 4.25 5.78 1.70
CA PRO A 118 2.93 5.28 1.31
C PRO A 118 2.45 4.10 2.14
N GLY A 119 3.29 3.08 2.27
CA GLY A 119 2.98 1.89 3.06
C GLY A 119 2.86 2.18 4.55
N MET A 120 3.70 3.06 5.08
CA MET A 120 3.68 3.48 6.48
C MET A 120 2.37 4.20 6.83
N ILE A 121 1.92 5.11 5.97
CA ILE A 121 0.66 5.83 6.15
C ILE A 121 -0.54 4.88 6.08
N ARG A 122 -0.52 3.87 5.18
CA ARG A 122 -1.60 2.88 5.10
C ARG A 122 -1.66 1.98 6.33
N ALA A 123 -0.52 1.51 6.83
CA ALA A 123 -0.46 0.75 8.07
C ALA A 123 -0.92 1.59 9.28
N ALA A 124 -0.51 2.87 9.34
CA ALA A 124 -0.97 3.78 10.39
C ALA A 124 -2.48 4.08 10.29
N SER A 125 -3.03 4.16 9.08
CA SER A 125 -4.48 4.33 8.86
C SER A 125 -5.27 3.15 9.42
N ASP A 126 -4.81 1.93 9.16
CA ASP A 126 -5.42 0.70 9.67
C ASP A 126 -5.32 0.61 11.21
N LEU A 127 -4.15 0.90 11.77
CA LEU A 127 -3.95 0.98 13.22
C LEU A 127 -4.93 1.97 13.88
N LEU A 128 -5.08 3.18 13.33
CA LEU A 128 -5.96 4.19 13.91
C LEU A 128 -7.46 3.86 13.76
N ARG A 129 -7.82 3.06 12.76
CA ARG A 129 -9.17 2.52 12.61
C ARG A 129 -9.49 1.52 13.74
N GLU A 130 -8.52 0.68 14.11
CA GLU A 130 -8.69 -0.32 15.18
C GLU A 130 -8.53 0.28 16.57
N ASN A 131 -7.54 1.14 16.74
CA ASN A 131 -7.26 1.85 18.00
C ASN A 131 -7.12 3.36 17.73
N PRO A 132 -8.19 4.15 17.91
CA PRO A 132 -8.17 5.61 17.66
C PRO A 132 -7.26 6.42 18.59
N HIS A 133 -6.84 5.86 19.72
CA HIS A 133 -6.02 6.55 20.72
C HIS A 133 -4.83 5.70 21.16
N PRO A 134 -3.93 5.30 20.25
CA PRO A 134 -2.83 4.42 20.60
C PRO A 134 -1.77 5.14 21.43
N SER A 135 -1.17 4.42 22.35
CA SER A 135 0.08 4.81 23.01
C SER A 135 1.25 4.76 22.02
N ASP A 136 2.37 5.39 22.37
CA ASP A 136 3.58 5.36 21.52
C ASP A 136 4.10 3.92 21.34
N GLU A 137 3.91 3.03 22.32
CA GLU A 137 4.28 1.63 22.23
C GLU A 137 3.40 0.88 21.23
N GLU A 138 2.07 1.05 21.33
CA GLU A 138 1.12 0.45 20.39
C GLU A 138 1.31 0.97 18.96
N ILE A 139 1.75 2.24 18.79
CA ILE A 139 2.13 2.76 17.47
C ILE A 139 3.36 2.03 16.94
N ARG A 140 4.39 1.81 17.75
CA ARG A 140 5.59 1.07 17.34
C ARG A 140 5.26 -0.37 16.96
N GLU A 141 4.48 -1.07 17.79
CA GLU A 141 4.03 -2.43 17.52
C GLU A 141 3.20 -2.51 16.23
N GLY A 142 2.22 -1.63 16.06
CA GLY A 142 1.37 -1.59 14.86
C GLY A 142 2.12 -1.29 13.56
N LEU A 143 3.30 -0.67 13.65
CA LEU A 143 4.14 -0.35 12.49
C LEU A 143 5.33 -1.31 12.29
N GLU A 144 5.51 -2.35 13.10
CA GLU A 144 6.64 -3.30 12.98
C GLU A 144 6.77 -3.94 11.60
N GLY A 145 5.65 -4.11 10.90
CA GLY A 145 5.61 -4.64 9.54
C GLY A 145 6.14 -3.69 8.45
N ASN A 146 6.49 -2.43 8.81
CA ASN A 146 6.85 -1.39 7.86
C ASN A 146 8.23 -0.81 8.19
N LEU A 147 9.20 -1.00 7.29
CA LEU A 147 10.59 -0.62 7.50
C LEU A 147 10.91 0.76 6.93
N CYS A 148 11.54 1.60 7.75
CA CYS A 148 12.13 2.87 7.33
C CYS A 148 13.64 2.87 7.62
N ARG A 149 14.47 3.12 6.60
CA ARG A 149 15.94 3.17 6.75
C ARG A 149 16.44 4.57 7.10
N CYS A 150 15.60 5.59 6.98
CA CYS A 150 16.04 6.98 7.02
C CYS A 150 15.77 7.69 8.36
N THR A 151 14.54 7.57 8.90
CA THR A 151 13.99 8.47 9.94
C THR A 151 14.34 8.10 11.38
N GLY A 152 14.70 6.84 11.63
CA GLY A 152 14.82 6.31 13.00
C GLY A 152 13.47 6.17 13.73
N TYR A 153 12.35 6.29 13.02
CA TYR A 153 10.95 6.07 13.46
C TYR A 153 10.36 7.12 14.41
N GLU A 154 11.15 7.86 15.16
CA GLU A 154 10.65 8.78 16.18
C GLU A 154 9.64 9.82 15.63
N ASN A 155 9.98 10.41 14.48
CA ASN A 155 9.09 11.37 13.82
C ASN A 155 7.84 10.69 13.26
N ILE A 156 7.93 9.42 12.84
CA ILE A 156 6.78 8.64 12.39
C ILE A 156 5.80 8.40 13.54
N VAL A 157 6.31 7.98 14.70
CA VAL A 157 5.49 7.78 15.91
C VAL A 157 4.79 9.09 16.30
N ARG A 158 5.52 10.23 16.28
CA ARG A 158 4.93 11.54 16.56
C ARG A 158 3.84 11.94 15.56
N ALA A 159 4.04 11.65 14.29
CA ALA A 159 3.06 11.94 13.25
C ALA A 159 1.76 11.14 13.44
N VAL A 160 1.87 9.84 13.74
CA VAL A 160 0.70 8.98 14.00
C VAL A 160 -0.04 9.45 15.25
N ARG A 161 0.68 9.72 16.34
CA ARG A 161 0.09 10.26 17.58
C ARG A 161 -0.63 11.60 17.34
N ARG A 162 -0.02 12.51 16.56
CA ARG A 162 -0.63 13.78 16.19
C ARG A 162 -1.92 13.58 15.39
N ALA A 163 -1.92 12.68 14.42
CA ALA A 163 -3.10 12.36 13.64
C ALA A 163 -4.22 11.79 14.53
N ALA A 164 -3.88 10.87 15.46
CA ALA A 164 -4.82 10.32 16.43
C ALA A 164 -5.47 11.43 17.29
N GLN A 165 -4.68 12.39 17.78
CA GLN A 165 -5.19 13.53 18.57
C GLN A 165 -6.10 14.47 17.76
N ALA A 166 -5.93 14.55 16.44
CA ALA A 166 -6.82 15.30 15.56
C ALA A 166 -8.14 14.58 15.25
N GLY A 167 -8.38 13.40 15.82
CA GLY A 167 -9.63 12.65 15.67
C GLY A 167 -9.75 11.97 14.29
N VAL A 168 -8.62 11.57 13.70
CA VAL A 168 -8.63 10.84 12.43
C VAL A 168 -9.09 9.41 12.67
N SER A 169 -10.33 9.14 12.28
CA SER A 169 -10.81 7.78 11.99
C SER A 169 -10.64 7.53 10.48
N ALA A 170 -10.08 6.39 10.14
CA ALA A 170 -9.89 5.97 8.76
C ALA A 170 -11.23 5.79 8.02
#